data_dd56330b8bdb484f9079d035693dad60
#
_entry.id   dd56330b8bdb484f9079d035693dad60
#
_cell.length_a   1.000
_cell.length_b   1.000
_cell.length_c   1.000
_cell.angle_alpha   90.00
_cell.angle_beta   90.00
_cell.angle_gamma   90.00
#
_symmetry.space_group_name_H-M   'P 1'
#
loop_
_entity.id
_entity.type
_entity.pdbx_description
1 polymer ?
#
loop_
_entity_poly.entity_id
_entity_poly.type
_entity_poly.pdbx_seq_one_letter_code
_entity_poly.pdbx_strand_id
1 'polypeptide(L)'
;MKKSRFILAVLASSALIVAACGGSDGGTEVTEAPSTEAPSTDAPVTEERTASDIGVTADTIKIGVAISDLEAIRAMGISIPETLTTKHLFDRWDVFVQKWNAAGGISGRMIELFQLVWNPLDPSTFDTLCAAATVDNELFMVINGTGLSSVARKCLLDAGMPIMY
;
A
#
# COMPACT_ATOMS: atom_id res chain seq x y z
N MET A 1 34.32 6.14 26.90
CA MET A 1 34.80 4.90 27.57
C MET A 1 33.58 4.11 28.04
N LYS A 2 33.28 3.01 27.44
CA LYS A 2 32.91 1.68 27.93
C LYS A 2 32.26 0.94 26.76
N LYS A 3 33.06 0.05 26.19
CA LYS A 3 32.65 -1.00 25.29
C LYS A 3 31.92 -2.07 26.13
N SER A 4 30.77 -2.55 25.65
CA SER A 4 30.28 -3.85 26.11
C SER A 4 29.95 -4.70 24.89
N ARG A 5 30.75 -5.72 24.74
CA ARG A 5 30.60 -6.85 23.82
C ARG A 5 29.70 -7.86 24.53
N PHE A 6 28.69 -8.35 23.88
CA PHE A 6 28.09 -9.63 24.23
C PHE A 6 28.02 -10.55 23.00
N ILE A 7 28.66 -11.60 23.18
CA ILE A 7 29.04 -12.78 22.49
C ILE A 7 27.82 -13.71 22.33
N LEU A 8 27.74 -14.30 21.16
CA LEU A 8 27.25 -15.63 20.75
C LEU A 8 26.42 -16.48 21.74
N ALA A 9 25.32 -17.03 21.21
CA ALA A 9 24.99 -18.44 21.39
C ALA A 9 24.19 -19.00 20.20
N VAL A 10 24.82 -19.91 19.52
CA VAL A 10 24.30 -20.88 18.54
C VAL A 10 23.53 -21.95 19.31
N LEU A 11 22.36 -22.35 18.81
CA LEU A 11 21.85 -23.72 19.08
C LEU A 11 20.97 -24.17 17.90
N ALA A 12 21.54 -25.10 17.15
CA ALA A 12 20.85 -25.94 16.20
C ALA A 12 20.04 -27.00 16.99
N SER A 13 18.84 -27.26 16.54
CA SER A 13 18.10 -28.47 16.94
C SER A 13 17.31 -29.02 15.77
N SER A 14 17.86 -30.06 15.19
CA SER A 14 17.22 -30.97 14.25
C SER A 14 16.23 -31.87 15.01
N ALA A 15 15.02 -32.04 14.51
CA ALA A 15 14.13 -33.11 14.89
C ALA A 15 13.51 -33.75 13.66
N LEU A 16 14.04 -34.91 13.32
CA LEU A 16 13.43 -35.91 12.45
C LEU A 16 12.27 -36.57 13.20
N ILE A 17 11.10 -36.61 12.57
CA ILE A 17 10.05 -37.55 12.97
C ILE A 17 9.71 -38.41 11.76
N VAL A 18 10.20 -39.64 11.82
CA VAL A 18 9.76 -40.76 10.99
C VAL A 18 8.56 -41.40 11.72
N ALA A 19 7.42 -41.43 11.09
CA ALA A 19 6.30 -42.27 11.52
C ALA A 19 6.00 -43.28 10.43
N ALA A 20 6.45 -44.46 10.60
CA ALA A 20 6.00 -45.64 9.89
C ALA A 20 4.68 -46.11 10.49
N CYS A 21 3.72 -46.42 9.65
CA CYS A 21 2.62 -47.29 10.07
C CYS A 21 2.38 -48.31 8.96
N GLY A 22 2.66 -49.53 9.29
CA GLY A 22 2.41 -50.67 8.46
C GLY A 22 0.99 -51.19 8.62
N GLY A 23 0.56 -52.01 7.68
CA GLY A 23 -0.69 -52.76 7.68
C GLY A 23 -0.74 -53.63 6.44
N SER A 24 -0.56 -54.94 6.61
CA SER A 24 -0.61 -56.02 5.62
C SER A 24 -2.03 -56.22 5.09
N ASP A 25 -2.19 -56.60 3.83
CA ASP A 25 -2.46 -57.95 3.36
C ASP A 25 -2.75 -58.00 1.83
N GLY A 26 -2.10 -58.93 1.21
CA GLY A 26 -2.71 -59.82 0.22
C GLY A 26 -2.83 -59.37 -1.25
N GLY A 27 -1.89 -59.83 -2.13
CA GLY A 27 -2.35 -60.38 -3.40
C GLY A 27 -1.87 -59.71 -4.69
N THR A 28 -1.01 -60.45 -5.40
CA THR A 28 -0.85 -60.51 -6.84
C THR A 28 0.09 -59.50 -7.50
N GLU A 29 1.26 -60.05 -7.88
CA GLU A 29 2.25 -59.47 -8.78
C GLU A 29 1.65 -58.99 -10.11
N VAL A 30 1.87 -57.69 -10.39
CA VAL A 30 2.06 -57.22 -11.77
C VAL A 30 3.24 -56.22 -11.71
N THR A 31 4.33 -56.64 -12.33
CA THR A 31 5.53 -55.83 -12.50
C THR A 31 5.24 -54.69 -13.50
N GLU A 32 4.92 -53.52 -13.04
CA GLU A 32 5.00 -52.30 -13.83
C GLU A 32 6.22 -51.50 -13.40
N ALA A 33 7.02 -51.14 -14.38
CA ALA A 33 8.21 -50.31 -14.20
C ALA A 33 7.84 -48.94 -13.59
N PRO A 34 8.65 -48.37 -12.68
CA PRO A 34 8.40 -47.05 -12.16
C PRO A 34 8.52 -45.99 -13.26
N SER A 35 7.42 -45.43 -13.67
CA SER A 35 7.39 -44.24 -14.48
C SER A 35 7.93 -43.08 -13.62
N THR A 36 9.14 -42.66 -13.94
CA THR A 36 9.72 -41.46 -13.35
C THR A 36 8.99 -40.26 -13.95
N GLU A 37 7.91 -39.82 -13.30
CA GLU A 37 7.35 -38.51 -13.59
C GLU A 37 8.42 -37.47 -13.21
N ALA A 38 8.92 -36.75 -14.17
CA ALA A 38 9.75 -35.60 -13.98
C ALA A 38 8.93 -34.56 -13.20
N PRO A 39 9.50 -33.85 -12.18
CA PRO A 39 8.79 -32.81 -11.51
C PRO A 39 8.40 -31.73 -12.53
N SER A 40 7.11 -31.52 -12.71
CA SER A 40 6.58 -30.41 -13.47
C SER A 40 7.06 -29.14 -12.75
N THR A 41 8.00 -28.45 -13.36
CA THR A 41 8.36 -27.09 -12.96
C THR A 41 7.20 -26.22 -13.39
N ASP A 42 6.20 -26.05 -12.53
CA ASP A 42 5.19 -25.01 -12.71
C ASP A 42 5.93 -23.68 -12.80
N ALA A 43 6.02 -23.15 -14.01
CA ALA A 43 6.45 -21.78 -14.21
C ALA A 43 5.49 -20.89 -13.40
N PRO A 44 5.97 -19.86 -12.69
CA PRO A 44 5.09 -18.96 -11.95
C PRO A 44 4.05 -18.40 -12.91
N VAL A 45 2.78 -18.72 -12.65
CA VAL A 45 1.65 -18.15 -13.38
C VAL A 45 1.68 -16.66 -13.06
N THR A 46 2.17 -15.86 -14.00
CA THR A 46 2.05 -14.40 -13.90
C THR A 46 0.59 -14.08 -14.13
N GLU A 47 -0.18 -13.91 -13.06
CA GLU A 47 -1.55 -13.42 -13.18
C GLU A 47 -1.53 -12.12 -13.97
N GLU A 48 -2.25 -12.08 -15.07
CA GLU A 48 -2.40 -10.88 -15.88
C GLU A 48 -3.16 -9.84 -15.06
N ARG A 49 -2.46 -8.75 -14.70
CA ARG A 49 -3.07 -7.65 -13.94
C ARG A 49 -4.06 -6.91 -14.83
N THR A 50 -5.28 -6.79 -14.35
CA THR A 50 -6.34 -6.03 -15.03
C THR A 50 -6.76 -4.83 -14.18
N ALA A 51 -7.50 -3.90 -14.78
CA ALA A 51 -8.19 -2.86 -14.03
C ALA A 51 -9.20 -3.52 -13.11
N SER A 52 -9.15 -3.24 -11.81
CA SER A 52 -9.97 -3.91 -10.79
C SER A 52 -10.94 -2.98 -10.08
N ASP A 53 -10.73 -1.65 -10.17
CA ASP A 53 -11.54 -0.64 -9.50
C ASP A 53 -11.34 0.73 -10.13
N ILE A 54 -12.13 1.73 -9.71
CA ILE A 54 -11.90 3.13 -10.06
C ILE A 54 -10.50 3.52 -9.59
N GLY A 55 -9.73 4.19 -10.43
CA GLY A 55 -8.37 4.62 -10.14
C GLY A 55 -7.33 3.50 -10.07
N VAL A 56 -7.69 2.24 -10.41
CA VAL A 56 -6.78 1.11 -10.48
C VAL A 56 -6.72 0.56 -11.91
N THR A 57 -5.54 0.61 -12.51
CA THR A 57 -5.27 0.03 -13.83
C THR A 57 -4.41 -1.23 -13.69
N ALA A 58 -4.02 -1.84 -14.80
CA ALA A 58 -3.02 -2.92 -14.81
C ALA A 58 -1.67 -2.48 -14.21
N ASP A 59 -1.29 -1.22 -14.39
CA ASP A 59 0.05 -0.71 -14.09
C ASP A 59 0.10 0.36 -13.01
N THR A 60 -1.02 1.02 -12.70
CA THR A 60 -1.06 2.16 -11.77
C THR A 60 -2.20 2.09 -10.76
N ILE A 61 -1.99 2.75 -9.63
CA ILE A 61 -3.00 3.05 -8.62
C ILE A 61 -2.96 4.55 -8.35
N LYS A 62 -4.07 5.26 -8.57
CA LYS A 62 -4.21 6.69 -8.30
C LYS A 62 -4.59 6.93 -6.86
N ILE A 63 -3.74 7.61 -6.11
CA ILE A 63 -3.95 7.92 -4.69
C ILE A 63 -3.88 9.42 -4.47
N GLY A 64 -4.89 10.00 -3.81
CA GLY A 64 -4.89 11.38 -3.36
C GLY A 64 -4.30 11.52 -1.96
N VAL A 65 -3.56 12.60 -1.70
CA VAL A 65 -3.19 13.00 -0.34
C VAL A 65 -3.80 14.37 -0.07
N ALA A 66 -4.66 14.44 0.93
CA ALA A 66 -5.32 15.67 1.34
C ALA A 66 -4.51 16.37 2.44
N ILE A 67 -4.12 17.60 2.17
CA ILE A 67 -3.34 18.45 3.09
C ILE A 67 -4.02 19.81 3.22
N SER A 68 -4.12 20.29 4.47
CA SER A 68 -4.59 21.65 4.75
C SER A 68 -3.59 22.68 4.21
N ASP A 69 -4.10 23.80 3.72
CA ASP A 69 -3.29 24.96 3.38
C ASP A 69 -2.67 25.55 4.68
N LEU A 70 -1.42 25.18 4.94
CA LEU A 70 -0.70 25.62 6.14
C LEU A 70 -0.39 27.12 6.11
N GLU A 71 -0.23 27.69 4.93
CA GLU A 71 0.01 29.10 4.72
C GLU A 71 -1.24 29.91 5.12
N ALA A 72 -2.41 29.47 4.72
CA ALA A 72 -3.70 30.08 5.13
C ALA A 72 -3.91 29.96 6.65
N ILE A 73 -3.61 28.80 7.23
CA ILE A 73 -3.72 28.59 8.69
C ILE A 73 -2.76 29.50 9.45
N ARG A 74 -1.54 29.69 8.97
CA ARG A 74 -0.56 30.63 9.55
C ARG A 74 -1.05 32.06 9.48
N ALA A 75 -1.69 32.45 8.36
CA ALA A 75 -2.28 33.79 8.20
C ALA A 75 -3.39 34.09 9.22
N MET A 76 -4.02 33.07 9.84
CA MET A 76 -4.93 33.23 10.96
C MET A 76 -4.26 33.53 12.30
N GLY A 77 -2.94 33.59 12.35
CA GLY A 77 -2.17 33.77 13.57
C GLY A 77 -1.88 32.48 14.33
N ILE A 78 -2.17 31.31 13.73
CA ILE A 78 -1.79 30.03 14.33
C ILE A 78 -0.29 29.83 14.14
N SER A 79 0.40 29.55 15.24
CA SER A 79 1.85 29.38 15.23
C SER A 79 2.22 28.05 14.57
N ILE A 80 2.61 28.12 13.29
CA ILE A 80 3.19 27.03 12.52
C ILE A 80 4.60 27.46 12.12
N PRO A 81 5.64 26.63 12.32
CA PRO A 81 6.99 26.94 11.88
C PRO A 81 7.03 27.31 10.39
N GLU A 82 7.75 28.35 10.01
CA GLU A 82 7.86 28.81 8.61
C GLU A 82 8.45 27.74 7.70
N THR A 83 9.29 26.87 8.26
CA THR A 83 9.89 25.73 7.54
C THR A 83 8.88 24.61 7.24
N LEU A 84 7.73 24.59 7.91
CA LEU A 84 6.65 23.64 7.64
C LEU A 84 5.64 24.28 6.70
N THR A 85 5.71 23.97 5.43
CA THR A 85 4.82 24.44 4.39
C THR A 85 3.93 23.32 3.86
N THR A 86 2.81 23.67 3.22
CA THR A 86 1.96 22.72 2.50
C THR A 86 2.80 21.94 1.48
N LYS A 87 3.64 22.64 0.72
CA LYS A 87 4.56 22.02 -0.23
C LYS A 87 5.51 21.02 0.45
N HIS A 88 6.10 21.37 1.60
CA HIS A 88 7.02 20.47 2.31
C HIS A 88 6.34 19.15 2.72
N LEU A 89 5.07 19.19 3.07
CA LEU A 89 4.32 17.98 3.40
C LEU A 89 4.09 17.11 2.14
N PHE A 90 3.80 17.70 1.00
CA PHE A 90 3.71 16.96 -0.26
C PHE A 90 5.05 16.39 -0.70
N ASP A 91 6.14 17.15 -0.60
CA ASP A 91 7.49 16.66 -0.93
C ASP A 91 7.84 15.39 -0.14
N ARG A 92 7.40 15.30 1.13
CA ARG A 92 7.58 14.08 1.94
C ARG A 92 6.79 12.89 1.40
N TRP A 93 5.56 13.11 0.95
CA TRP A 93 4.76 12.07 0.32
C TRP A 93 5.36 11.60 -0.99
N ASP A 94 5.88 12.53 -1.81
CA ASP A 94 6.57 12.20 -3.06
C ASP A 94 7.79 11.30 -2.80
N VAL A 95 8.55 11.54 -1.74
CA VAL A 95 9.67 10.66 -1.34
C VAL A 95 9.19 9.27 -0.97
N PHE A 96 8.09 9.14 -0.23
CA PHE A 96 7.52 7.83 0.09
C PHE A 96 7.06 7.09 -1.16
N VAL A 97 6.33 7.77 -2.04
CA VAL A 97 5.83 7.18 -3.29
C VAL A 97 6.98 6.74 -4.19
N GLN A 98 8.02 7.56 -4.36
CA GLN A 98 9.21 7.19 -5.11
C GLN A 98 9.86 5.92 -4.55
N LYS A 99 9.98 5.82 -3.22
CA LYS A 99 10.55 4.65 -2.56
C LYS A 99 9.70 3.39 -2.78
N TRP A 100 8.37 3.49 -2.67
CA TRP A 100 7.48 2.36 -2.92
C TRP A 100 7.50 1.93 -4.39
N ASN A 101 7.48 2.88 -5.31
CA ASN A 101 7.56 2.61 -6.74
C ASN A 101 8.91 1.97 -7.12
N ALA A 102 10.01 2.43 -6.52
CA ALA A 102 11.33 1.81 -6.71
C ALA A 102 11.41 0.37 -6.19
N ALA A 103 10.57 0.04 -5.19
CA ALA A 103 10.43 -1.33 -4.66
C ALA A 103 9.46 -2.22 -5.47
N GLY A 104 8.90 -1.71 -6.58
CA GLY A 104 7.96 -2.44 -7.43
C GLY A 104 6.49 -2.07 -7.22
N GLY A 105 6.21 -1.02 -6.46
CA GLY A 105 4.85 -0.52 -6.23
C GLY A 105 4.00 -1.41 -5.32
N ILE A 106 2.70 -1.35 -5.49
CA ILE A 106 1.73 -2.17 -4.76
C ILE A 106 1.22 -3.27 -5.68
N SER A 107 1.51 -4.51 -5.36
CA SER A 107 1.16 -5.65 -6.21
C SER A 107 1.61 -5.46 -7.67
N GLY A 108 2.80 -4.86 -7.86
CA GLY A 108 3.38 -4.56 -9.16
C GLY A 108 2.76 -3.38 -9.91
N ARG A 109 1.89 -2.59 -9.27
CA ARG A 109 1.34 -1.35 -9.82
C ARG A 109 2.04 -0.15 -9.21
N MET A 110 2.41 0.82 -10.04
CA MET A 110 3.03 2.06 -9.58
C MET A 110 1.98 2.99 -8.97
N ILE A 111 2.33 3.68 -7.91
CA ILE A 111 1.47 4.69 -7.29
C ILE A 111 1.62 5.99 -8.08
N GLU A 112 0.49 6.54 -8.50
CA GLU A 112 0.37 7.90 -9.03
C GLU A 112 -0.24 8.78 -7.95
N LEU A 113 0.52 9.77 -7.46
CA LEU A 113 0.12 10.61 -6.34
C LEU A 113 -0.52 11.91 -6.81
N PHE A 114 -1.70 12.21 -6.25
CA PHE A 114 -2.44 13.45 -6.48
C PHE A 114 -2.45 14.31 -5.23
N GLN A 115 -2.05 15.57 -5.38
CA GLN A 115 -2.00 16.53 -4.30
C GLN A 115 -3.36 17.25 -4.18
N LEU A 116 -4.03 17.07 -3.05
CA LEU A 116 -5.32 17.68 -2.76
C LEU A 116 -5.18 18.69 -1.62
N VAL A 117 -5.21 19.97 -1.96
CA VAL A 117 -5.14 21.06 -0.97
C VAL A 117 -6.55 21.53 -0.62
N TRP A 118 -6.79 21.79 0.66
CA TRP A 118 -8.00 22.42 1.14
C TRP A 118 -7.69 23.51 2.15
N ASN A 119 -8.48 24.58 2.13
CA ASN A 119 -8.30 25.74 3.01
C ASN A 119 -9.42 25.76 4.05
N PRO A 120 -9.12 25.68 5.36
CA PRO A 120 -10.15 25.70 6.40
C PRO A 120 -10.94 27.01 6.46
N LEU A 121 -10.43 28.08 5.86
CA LEU A 121 -11.08 29.40 5.78
C LEU A 121 -11.96 29.58 4.56
N ASP A 122 -11.80 28.73 3.56
CA ASP A 122 -12.53 28.78 2.30
C ASP A 122 -13.30 27.48 2.06
N PRO A 123 -14.58 27.42 2.44
CA PRO A 123 -15.40 26.22 2.26
C PRO A 123 -15.53 25.75 0.80
N SER A 124 -15.35 26.62 -0.20
CA SER A 124 -15.40 26.24 -1.60
C SER A 124 -14.30 25.24 -1.98
N THR A 125 -13.19 25.26 -1.24
CA THR A 125 -12.08 24.30 -1.44
C THR A 125 -12.45 22.88 -1.05
N PHE A 126 -13.48 22.67 -0.22
CA PHE A 126 -13.95 21.35 0.17
C PHE A 126 -14.65 20.63 -1.00
N ASP A 127 -15.48 21.38 -1.73
CA ASP A 127 -16.17 20.87 -2.92
C ASP A 127 -15.16 20.66 -4.06
N THR A 128 -14.21 21.60 -4.22
CA THR A 128 -13.11 21.46 -5.18
C THR A 128 -12.28 20.22 -4.92
N LEU A 129 -11.90 19.95 -3.66
CA LEU A 129 -11.17 18.75 -3.29
C LEU A 129 -11.97 17.49 -3.62
N CYS A 130 -13.25 17.48 -3.30
CA CYS A 130 -14.12 16.35 -3.58
C CYS A 130 -14.24 16.10 -5.08
N ALA A 131 -14.50 17.13 -5.89
CA ALA A 131 -14.57 17.02 -7.35
C ALA A 131 -13.24 16.54 -7.94
N ALA A 132 -12.12 17.11 -7.49
CA ALA A 132 -10.80 16.70 -7.94
C ALA A 132 -10.50 15.21 -7.64
N ALA A 133 -10.98 14.70 -6.52
CA ALA A 133 -10.76 13.31 -6.16
C ALA A 133 -11.69 12.35 -6.92
N THR A 134 -12.98 12.69 -7.06
CA THR A 134 -14.01 11.76 -7.52
C THR A 134 -14.33 11.87 -9.02
N VAL A 135 -14.20 13.06 -9.60
CA VAL A 135 -14.62 13.35 -10.97
C VAL A 135 -13.43 13.63 -11.88
N ASP A 136 -12.54 14.54 -11.47
CA ASP A 136 -11.49 15.01 -12.37
C ASP A 136 -10.36 13.98 -12.53
N ASN A 137 -10.02 13.28 -11.44
CA ASN A 137 -8.93 12.32 -11.44
C ASN A 137 -9.38 10.87 -11.22
N GLU A 138 -10.61 10.63 -10.79
CA GLU A 138 -11.14 9.29 -10.52
C GLU A 138 -10.18 8.48 -9.65
N LEU A 139 -9.89 8.98 -8.45
CA LEU A 139 -8.91 8.38 -7.56
C LEU A 139 -9.45 7.08 -6.94
N PHE A 140 -8.56 6.15 -6.64
CA PHE A 140 -8.89 4.93 -5.92
C PHE A 140 -9.19 5.21 -4.45
N MET A 141 -8.38 6.06 -3.82
CA MET A 141 -8.53 6.41 -2.41
C MET A 141 -7.91 7.77 -2.09
N VAL A 142 -8.30 8.33 -0.95
CA VAL A 142 -7.67 9.55 -0.39
C VAL A 142 -7.03 9.23 0.95
N ILE A 143 -5.77 9.64 1.12
CA ILE A 143 -5.06 9.64 2.40
C ILE A 143 -5.30 10.99 3.08
N ASN A 144 -5.73 10.95 4.33
CA ASN A 144 -5.89 12.14 5.16
C ASN A 144 -4.54 12.55 5.76
N GLY A 145 -3.81 13.43 5.08
CA GLY A 145 -2.44 13.82 5.45
C GLY A 145 -2.36 14.76 6.66
N THR A 146 -3.30 15.71 6.80
CA THR A 146 -3.30 16.69 7.91
C THR A 146 -4.68 16.97 8.50
N GLY A 147 -5.65 16.14 8.20
CA GLY A 147 -7.04 16.35 8.56
C GLY A 147 -7.89 16.69 7.34
N LEU A 148 -9.13 16.24 7.34
CA LEU A 148 -10.16 16.61 6.36
C LEU A 148 -11.31 17.29 7.08
N SER A 149 -11.87 18.34 6.49
CA SER A 149 -13.12 18.90 6.98
C SER A 149 -14.22 17.83 6.98
N SER A 150 -15.20 17.98 7.88
CA SER A 150 -16.34 17.06 7.91
C SER A 150 -17.15 17.08 6.60
N VAL A 151 -17.18 18.22 5.92
CA VAL A 151 -17.87 18.40 4.62
C VAL A 151 -17.15 17.64 3.52
N ALA A 152 -15.85 17.87 3.34
CA ALA A 152 -15.05 17.17 2.34
C ALA A 152 -15.07 15.65 2.57
N ARG A 153 -14.93 15.22 3.83
CA ARG A 153 -15.01 13.81 4.21
C ARG A 153 -16.36 13.20 3.85
N LYS A 154 -17.45 13.91 4.19
CA LYS A 154 -18.80 13.41 3.84
C LYS A 154 -18.97 13.25 2.34
N CYS A 155 -18.54 14.23 1.55
CA CYS A 155 -18.62 14.17 0.09
C CYS A 155 -17.86 12.96 -0.48
N LEU A 156 -16.62 12.71 -0.03
CA LEU A 156 -15.82 11.56 -0.46
C LEU A 156 -16.49 10.23 -0.10
N LEU A 157 -17.03 10.11 1.12
CA LEU A 157 -17.71 8.90 1.58
C LEU A 157 -19.02 8.66 0.82
N ASP A 158 -19.80 9.72 0.56
CA ASP A 158 -21.04 9.62 -0.24
C ASP A 158 -20.74 9.15 -1.68
N ALA A 159 -19.56 9.49 -2.21
CA ALA A 159 -19.08 9.00 -3.50
C ALA A 159 -18.48 7.57 -3.45
N GLY A 160 -18.50 6.92 -2.28
CA GLY A 160 -17.95 5.59 -2.09
C GLY A 160 -16.43 5.53 -2.03
N MET A 161 -15.73 6.68 -1.91
CA MET A 161 -14.28 6.73 -1.91
C MET A 161 -13.69 6.32 -0.57
N PRO A 162 -12.76 5.34 -0.53
CA PRO A 162 -12.03 4.98 0.68
C PRO A 162 -11.16 6.13 1.19
N ILE A 163 -11.18 6.34 2.52
CA ILE A 163 -10.32 7.33 3.18
C ILE A 163 -9.44 6.62 4.20
N MET A 164 -8.14 6.77 4.08
CA MET A 164 -7.15 6.28 5.05
C MET A 164 -6.75 7.41 6.02
N TYR A 165 -6.64 7.10 7.32
CA TYR A 165 -6.28 8.02 8.40
C TYR A 165 -4.94 7.67 9.03
#